data_2d876b4cfbcfddfd8cc1439fffc06c60
#
_entry.id   2d876b4cfbcfddfd8cc1439fffc06c60
#
_cell.length_a   1.000
_cell.length_b   1.000
_cell.length_c   1.000
_cell.angle_alpha   90.00
_cell.angle_beta   90.00
_cell.angle_gamma   90.00
#
_symmetry.space_group_name_H-M   'P 1'
#
loop_
_entity.id
_entity.type
_entity.pdbx_description
1 polymer ?
#
loop_
_entity_poly.entity_id
_entity_poly.type
_entity_poly.pdbx_seq_one_letter_code
_entity_poly.pdbx_strand_id
1 'polypeptide(L)'
;MATILTVDDDKTLLGFMREYLEGEGFQVITTDRGTKALKLFYDERPDLVVLDLMMPGMDGWEVCARLRELSDTPVIMLTAKASEADKLRGFRLGVDDYVTKPFSLAELTARIQAVLARVGGEETEENSLLKVGPVAVDTRRREATLNDEPLALTPTEFRLLSALAQRPGTAISQEDLVAEVWGDYRQKGGSALRRYVWFLRQKIEQDPNQPMLLITVRGFGYRLESS
;
A
#
# COMPACT_ATOMS: atom_id res chain seq x y z
N MET A 1 -6.26 -12.14 15.54
CA MET A 1 -5.98 -13.12 14.46
C MET A 1 -6.37 -12.41 13.17
N ALA A 2 -5.44 -12.21 12.25
CA ALA A 2 -5.75 -11.45 11.04
C ALA A 2 -6.49 -12.32 10.02
N THR A 3 -7.46 -11.71 9.33
CA THR A 3 -8.31 -12.35 8.31
C THR A 3 -7.79 -12.00 6.92
N ILE A 4 -7.46 -13.01 6.12
CA ILE A 4 -6.93 -12.87 4.76
C ILE A 4 -7.98 -13.33 3.75
N LEU A 5 -8.33 -12.47 2.80
CA LEU A 5 -9.16 -12.85 1.65
C LEU A 5 -8.23 -13.22 0.47
N THR A 6 -8.29 -14.48 0.02
CA THR A 6 -7.55 -14.93 -1.16
C THR A 6 -8.48 -15.12 -2.36
N VAL A 7 -8.10 -14.54 -3.49
CA VAL A 7 -8.90 -14.49 -4.72
C VAL A 7 -8.05 -14.97 -5.89
N ASP A 8 -8.38 -16.13 -6.46
CA ASP A 8 -7.67 -16.75 -7.57
C ASP A 8 -8.62 -17.72 -8.29
N ASP A 9 -8.60 -17.81 -9.61
CA ASP A 9 -9.47 -18.74 -10.34
C ASP A 9 -8.99 -20.20 -10.25
N ASP A 10 -7.74 -20.45 -9.85
CA ASP A 10 -7.21 -21.77 -9.55
C ASP A 10 -7.63 -22.23 -8.14
N LYS A 11 -8.67 -23.10 -8.10
CA LYS A 11 -9.20 -23.67 -6.86
C LYS A 11 -8.20 -24.53 -6.11
N THR A 12 -7.26 -25.15 -6.83
CA THR A 12 -6.21 -25.98 -6.23
C THR A 12 -5.24 -25.10 -5.46
N LEU A 13 -4.81 -24.00 -6.08
CA LEU A 13 -3.95 -23.00 -5.42
C LEU A 13 -4.66 -22.37 -4.22
N LEU A 14 -5.95 -22.02 -4.34
CA LEU A 14 -6.74 -21.53 -3.21
C LEU A 14 -6.77 -22.51 -2.03
N GLY A 15 -6.90 -23.81 -2.32
CA GLY A 15 -6.85 -24.86 -1.29
C GLY A 15 -5.50 -24.89 -0.56
N PHE A 16 -4.40 -24.89 -1.29
CA PHE A 16 -3.05 -24.85 -0.71
C PHE A 16 -2.76 -23.57 0.07
N MET A 17 -3.17 -22.41 -0.46
CA MET A 17 -3.02 -21.13 0.25
C MET A 17 -3.81 -21.14 1.57
N ARG A 18 -5.05 -21.63 1.55
CA ARG A 18 -5.86 -21.73 2.77
C ARG A 18 -5.18 -22.61 3.81
N GLU A 19 -4.88 -23.86 3.49
CA GLU A 19 -4.29 -24.82 4.41
C GLU A 19 -2.98 -24.29 5.03
N TYR A 20 -2.12 -23.72 4.20
CA TYR A 20 -0.84 -23.22 4.65
C TYR A 20 -0.99 -21.97 5.54
N LEU A 21 -1.78 -20.98 5.12
CA LEU A 21 -1.96 -19.73 5.87
C LEU A 21 -2.75 -19.95 7.19
N GLU A 22 -3.71 -20.87 7.21
CA GLU A 22 -4.38 -21.28 8.45
C GLU A 22 -3.38 -21.95 9.41
N GLY A 23 -2.45 -22.78 8.91
CA GLY A 23 -1.33 -23.33 9.68
C GLY A 23 -0.40 -22.28 10.28
N GLU A 24 -0.25 -21.13 9.61
CA GLU A 24 0.53 -19.97 10.08
C GLU A 24 -0.25 -19.04 11.01
N GLY A 25 -1.52 -19.39 11.36
CA GLY A 25 -2.33 -18.67 12.35
C GLY A 25 -3.18 -17.56 11.78
N PHE A 26 -3.46 -17.53 10.49
CA PHE A 26 -4.42 -16.61 9.86
C PHE A 26 -5.83 -17.22 9.79
N GLN A 27 -6.84 -16.36 9.73
CA GLN A 27 -8.18 -16.76 9.26
C GLN A 27 -8.21 -16.54 7.73
N VAL A 28 -8.64 -17.55 6.95
CA VAL A 28 -8.58 -17.46 5.48
C VAL A 28 -9.95 -17.63 4.84
N ILE A 29 -10.32 -16.63 4.04
CA ILE A 29 -11.51 -16.65 3.19
C ILE A 29 -11.06 -16.77 1.75
N THR A 30 -11.66 -17.67 0.98
CA THR A 30 -11.26 -17.91 -0.41
C THR A 30 -12.41 -17.72 -1.38
N THR A 31 -12.12 -17.22 -2.57
CA THR A 31 -13.08 -17.18 -3.68
C THR A 31 -12.38 -17.28 -5.04
N ASP A 32 -13.07 -17.89 -5.99
CA ASP A 32 -12.62 -18.09 -7.36
C ASP A 32 -13.12 -17.03 -8.35
N ARG A 33 -13.76 -15.94 -7.85
CA ARG A 33 -14.39 -14.91 -8.70
C ARG A 33 -14.26 -13.50 -8.13
N GLY A 34 -13.86 -12.55 -8.96
CA GLY A 34 -13.73 -11.14 -8.59
C GLY A 34 -15.03 -10.52 -8.07
N THR A 35 -16.17 -10.82 -8.69
CA THR A 35 -17.48 -10.31 -8.24
C THR A 35 -17.85 -10.80 -6.83
N LYS A 36 -17.52 -12.05 -6.51
CA LYS A 36 -17.75 -12.61 -5.18
C LYS A 36 -16.75 -12.06 -4.15
N ALA A 37 -15.54 -11.73 -4.59
CA ALA A 37 -14.52 -11.13 -3.73
C ALA A 37 -14.99 -9.79 -3.15
N LEU A 38 -15.62 -8.93 -3.95
CA LEU A 38 -16.16 -7.64 -3.48
C LEU A 38 -17.25 -7.83 -2.42
N LYS A 39 -18.13 -8.83 -2.59
CA LYS A 39 -19.15 -9.14 -1.60
C LYS A 39 -18.54 -9.66 -0.30
N LEU A 40 -17.63 -10.64 -0.39
CA LEU A 40 -16.94 -11.19 0.77
C LEU A 40 -16.11 -10.13 1.50
N PHE A 41 -15.47 -9.23 0.76
CA PHE A 41 -14.74 -8.11 1.33
C PHE A 41 -15.64 -7.21 2.18
N TYR A 42 -16.83 -6.88 1.69
CA TYR A 42 -17.79 -6.06 2.43
C TYR A 42 -18.34 -6.77 3.66
N ASP A 43 -18.71 -8.06 3.52
CA ASP A 43 -19.36 -8.85 4.58
C ASP A 43 -18.35 -9.21 5.70
N GLU A 44 -17.13 -9.61 5.35
CA GLU A 44 -16.14 -10.20 6.26
C GLU A 44 -15.04 -9.24 6.72
N ARG A 45 -14.89 -8.09 6.06
CA ARG A 45 -13.90 -7.04 6.38
C ARG A 45 -12.49 -7.59 6.62
N PRO A 46 -11.87 -8.22 5.63
CA PRO A 46 -10.55 -8.82 5.81
C PRO A 46 -9.48 -7.75 6.08
N ASP A 47 -8.44 -8.15 6.81
CA ASP A 47 -7.30 -7.29 7.14
C ASP A 47 -6.33 -7.14 5.96
N LEU A 48 -6.35 -8.10 5.01
CA LEU A 48 -5.53 -8.09 3.80
C LEU A 48 -6.19 -8.92 2.69
N VAL A 49 -6.01 -8.50 1.44
CA VAL A 49 -6.47 -9.21 0.24
C VAL A 49 -5.27 -9.71 -0.56
N VAL A 50 -5.23 -11.00 -0.88
CA VAL A 50 -4.34 -11.60 -1.89
C VAL A 50 -5.15 -11.82 -3.15
N LEU A 51 -4.75 -11.21 -4.27
CA LEU A 51 -5.59 -11.07 -5.46
C LEU A 51 -4.84 -11.45 -6.73
N ASP A 52 -5.32 -12.48 -7.43
CA ASP A 52 -4.79 -12.79 -8.76
C ASP A 52 -5.19 -11.74 -9.79
N LEU A 53 -4.25 -11.41 -10.66
CA LEU A 53 -4.48 -10.47 -11.75
C LEU A 53 -5.31 -11.06 -12.89
N MET A 54 -5.05 -12.33 -13.21
CA MET A 54 -5.54 -12.95 -14.44
C MET A 54 -6.72 -13.86 -14.16
N MET A 55 -7.86 -13.27 -13.83
CA MET A 55 -9.09 -14.03 -13.57
C MET A 55 -10.12 -13.83 -14.70
N PRO A 56 -10.94 -14.85 -15.02
CA PRO A 56 -12.01 -14.72 -15.99
C PRO A 56 -13.15 -13.82 -15.49
N GLY A 57 -13.70 -13.02 -16.39
CA GLY A 57 -14.75 -12.06 -16.09
C GLY A 57 -14.21 -10.75 -15.52
N MET A 58 -14.32 -10.54 -14.22
CA MET A 58 -13.74 -9.38 -13.52
C MET A 58 -12.29 -9.67 -13.16
N ASP A 59 -11.35 -9.00 -13.82
CA ASP A 59 -9.93 -9.15 -13.58
C ASP A 59 -9.49 -8.53 -12.22
N GLY A 60 -8.26 -8.88 -11.78
CA GLY A 60 -7.74 -8.37 -10.50
C GLY A 60 -7.58 -6.85 -10.47
N TRP A 61 -7.37 -6.20 -11.61
CA TRP A 61 -7.28 -4.74 -11.67
C TRP A 61 -8.62 -4.08 -11.36
N GLU A 62 -9.70 -4.61 -11.94
CA GLU A 62 -11.04 -4.09 -11.70
C GLU A 62 -11.48 -4.34 -10.25
N VAL A 63 -11.18 -5.53 -9.71
CA VAL A 63 -11.43 -5.83 -8.28
C VAL A 63 -10.68 -4.84 -7.40
N CYS A 64 -9.37 -4.65 -7.63
CA CYS A 64 -8.54 -3.74 -6.84
C CYS A 64 -9.06 -2.29 -6.91
N ALA A 65 -9.42 -1.81 -8.09
CA ALA A 65 -9.98 -0.46 -8.25
C ALA A 65 -11.23 -0.26 -7.39
N ARG A 66 -12.17 -1.23 -7.42
CA ARG A 66 -13.40 -1.17 -6.63
C ARG A 66 -13.15 -1.32 -5.12
N LEU A 67 -12.16 -2.13 -4.72
CA LEU A 67 -11.76 -2.21 -3.31
C LEU A 67 -11.25 -0.87 -2.80
N ARG A 68 -10.48 -0.14 -3.63
CA ARG A 68 -9.93 1.18 -3.27
C ARG A 68 -10.97 2.29 -3.19
N GLU A 69 -12.11 2.14 -3.86
CA GLU A 69 -13.27 3.04 -3.66
C GLU A 69 -13.92 2.84 -2.28
N LEU A 70 -13.73 1.66 -1.66
CA LEU A 70 -14.41 1.27 -0.43
C LEU A 70 -13.49 1.30 0.81
N SER A 71 -12.18 1.07 0.63
CA SER A 71 -11.26 0.84 1.75
C SER A 71 -9.80 0.94 1.37
N ASP A 72 -8.96 1.22 2.38
CA ASP A 72 -7.50 1.18 2.31
C ASP A 72 -6.91 -0.18 2.73
N THR A 73 -7.73 -1.22 2.85
CA THR A 73 -7.27 -2.58 3.17
C THR A 73 -6.13 -2.99 2.24
N PRO A 74 -5.00 -3.46 2.76
CA PRO A 74 -3.85 -3.80 1.94
C PRO A 74 -4.15 -4.91 0.94
N VAL A 75 -3.58 -4.77 -0.27
CA VAL A 75 -3.74 -5.71 -1.38
C VAL A 75 -2.37 -6.17 -1.86
N ILE A 76 -2.15 -7.49 -1.85
CA ILE A 76 -1.02 -8.16 -2.50
C ILE A 76 -1.52 -8.75 -3.81
N MET A 77 -0.92 -8.34 -4.93
CA MET A 77 -1.26 -8.88 -6.25
C MET A 77 -0.42 -10.12 -6.61
N LEU A 78 -1.10 -11.17 -7.06
CA LEU A 78 -0.43 -12.32 -7.69
C LEU A 78 -0.39 -12.10 -9.20
N THR A 79 0.76 -12.32 -9.86
CA THR A 79 0.91 -12.11 -11.30
C THR A 79 1.85 -13.12 -11.94
N ALA A 80 1.51 -13.61 -13.13
CA ALA A 80 2.40 -14.48 -13.91
C ALA A 80 3.64 -13.74 -14.44
N LYS A 81 3.52 -12.43 -14.69
CA LYS A 81 4.63 -11.58 -15.16
C LYS A 81 4.29 -10.12 -14.87
N ALA A 82 5.02 -9.52 -13.96
CA ALA A 82 4.88 -8.09 -13.72
C ALA A 82 5.59 -7.30 -14.84
N SER A 83 4.87 -6.96 -15.91
CA SER A 83 5.36 -5.99 -16.88
C SER A 83 5.57 -4.62 -16.20
N GLU A 84 6.41 -3.77 -16.78
CA GLU A 84 6.61 -2.41 -16.26
C GLU A 84 5.30 -1.59 -16.27
N ALA A 85 4.45 -1.84 -17.29
CA ALA A 85 3.13 -1.23 -17.40
C ALA A 85 2.18 -1.71 -16.29
N ASP A 86 2.19 -3.00 -15.95
CA ASP A 86 1.36 -3.57 -14.88
C ASP A 86 1.78 -3.02 -13.51
N LYS A 87 3.07 -2.92 -13.26
CA LYS A 87 3.60 -2.30 -12.02
C LYS A 87 3.18 -0.82 -11.93
N LEU A 88 3.25 -0.08 -13.04
CA LEU A 88 2.81 1.32 -13.08
C LEU A 88 1.29 1.47 -12.84
N ARG A 89 0.48 0.54 -13.37
CA ARG A 89 -0.96 0.52 -13.14
C ARG A 89 -1.28 0.23 -11.67
N GLY A 90 -0.65 -0.76 -11.09
CA GLY A 90 -0.85 -1.12 -9.70
C GLY A 90 -0.41 -0.04 -8.71
N PHE A 91 0.70 0.65 -9.00
CA PHE A 91 1.10 1.81 -8.19
C PHE A 91 0.04 2.91 -8.19
N ARG A 92 -0.61 3.16 -9.33
CA ARG A 92 -1.72 4.13 -9.40
C ARG A 92 -2.95 3.69 -8.60
N LEU A 93 -3.19 2.38 -8.53
CA LEU A 93 -4.30 1.79 -7.79
C LEU A 93 -3.98 1.56 -6.30
N GLY A 94 -2.76 1.87 -5.85
CA GLY A 94 -2.38 1.71 -4.44
C GLY A 94 -2.22 0.25 -4.01
N VAL A 95 -1.71 -0.63 -4.90
CA VAL A 95 -1.33 -2.00 -4.54
C VAL A 95 -0.15 -1.98 -3.58
N ASP A 96 -0.20 -2.76 -2.53
CA ASP A 96 0.78 -2.74 -1.44
C ASP A 96 2.00 -3.61 -1.71
N ASP A 97 1.83 -4.74 -2.40
CA ASP A 97 2.93 -5.62 -2.83
C ASP A 97 2.53 -6.49 -4.03
N TYR A 98 3.54 -7.11 -4.67
CA TYR A 98 3.37 -8.03 -5.79
C TYR A 98 4.13 -9.33 -5.54
N VAL A 99 3.50 -10.44 -5.88
CA VAL A 99 4.13 -11.77 -5.89
C VAL A 99 4.05 -12.34 -7.30
N THR A 100 5.19 -12.74 -7.86
CA THR A 100 5.23 -13.32 -9.20
C THR A 100 5.04 -14.84 -9.13
N LYS A 101 4.10 -15.36 -9.92
CA LYS A 101 3.92 -16.81 -10.12
C LYS A 101 5.05 -17.36 -11.02
N PRO A 102 5.69 -18.51 -10.69
CA PRO A 102 5.45 -19.33 -9.50
C PRO A 102 6.11 -18.74 -8.23
N PHE A 103 5.46 -18.89 -7.09
CA PHE A 103 5.96 -18.45 -5.79
C PHE A 103 5.89 -19.60 -4.76
N SER A 104 6.65 -19.49 -3.67
CA SER A 104 6.47 -20.36 -2.52
C SER A 104 5.44 -19.81 -1.54
N LEU A 105 4.68 -20.68 -0.86
CA LEU A 105 3.73 -20.24 0.17
C LEU A 105 4.43 -19.53 1.33
N ALA A 106 5.65 -19.94 1.66
CA ALA A 106 6.48 -19.25 2.66
C ALA A 106 6.84 -17.81 2.23
N GLU A 107 7.13 -17.57 0.94
CA GLU A 107 7.34 -16.21 0.43
C GLU A 107 6.08 -15.37 0.55
N LEU A 108 4.92 -15.91 0.14
CA LEU A 108 3.64 -15.21 0.26
C LEU A 108 3.34 -14.87 1.72
N THR A 109 3.53 -15.81 2.64
CA THR A 109 3.31 -15.59 4.09
C THR A 109 4.22 -14.51 4.65
N ALA A 110 5.52 -14.53 4.32
CA ALA A 110 6.45 -13.49 4.76
C ALA A 110 6.03 -12.09 4.28
N ARG A 111 5.50 -11.99 3.05
CA ARG A 111 4.99 -10.72 2.50
C ARG A 111 3.70 -10.28 3.18
N ILE A 112 2.77 -11.20 3.43
CA ILE A 112 1.54 -10.93 4.20
C ILE A 112 1.91 -10.37 5.57
N GLN A 113 2.81 -11.03 6.30
CA GLN A 113 3.26 -10.59 7.62
C GLN A 113 3.93 -9.21 7.56
N ALA A 114 4.81 -8.97 6.57
CA ALA A 114 5.47 -7.69 6.39
C ALA A 114 4.48 -6.55 6.07
N VAL A 115 3.44 -6.83 5.26
CA VAL A 115 2.39 -5.85 4.93
C VAL A 115 1.52 -5.58 6.15
N LEU A 116 1.08 -6.62 6.88
CA LEU A 116 0.27 -6.46 8.09
C LEU A 116 1.03 -5.76 9.22
N ALA A 117 2.32 -6.04 9.41
CA ALA A 117 3.15 -5.36 10.41
C ALA A 117 3.25 -3.86 10.15
N ARG A 118 3.28 -3.43 8.88
CA ARG A 118 3.24 -2.01 8.50
C ARG A 118 1.89 -1.34 8.79
N VAL A 119 0.82 -2.13 8.87
CA VAL A 119 -0.54 -1.65 9.16
C VAL A 119 -0.85 -1.72 10.66
N GLY A 120 -0.28 -2.70 11.35
CA GLY A 120 -0.57 -3.02 12.76
C GLY A 120 0.50 -2.60 13.75
N GLY A 121 1.41 -1.68 13.40
CA GLY A 121 2.41 -1.15 14.34
C GLY A 121 1.73 -0.70 15.63
N GLU A 122 2.12 -1.26 16.78
CA GLU A 122 1.71 -0.81 18.11
C GLU A 122 2.30 0.58 18.38
N GLU A 123 1.71 1.60 17.76
CA GLU A 123 1.99 2.99 18.13
C GLU A 123 1.07 3.35 19.31
N THR A 124 1.69 3.78 20.40
CA THR A 124 0.96 4.35 21.54
C THR A 124 0.23 5.62 21.08
N GLU A 125 -0.91 5.95 21.69
CA GLU A 125 -1.76 7.09 21.29
C GLU A 125 -1.01 8.42 21.15
N GLU A 126 0.05 8.62 21.94
CA GLU A 126 0.88 9.83 21.90
C GLU A 126 1.77 9.93 20.64
N ASN A 127 2.08 8.82 19.96
CA ASN A 127 2.95 8.79 18.78
C ASN A 127 2.18 8.61 17.45
N SER A 128 0.87 8.43 17.50
CA SER A 128 0.08 8.17 16.27
C SER A 128 -0.23 9.43 15.45
N LEU A 129 -0.21 10.61 16.07
CA LEU A 129 -0.50 11.87 15.39
C LEU A 129 0.79 12.67 15.13
N LEU A 130 1.26 12.62 13.90
CA LEU A 130 2.43 13.37 13.43
C LEU A 130 1.98 14.72 12.87
N LYS A 131 2.51 15.83 13.41
CA LYS A 131 2.22 17.18 12.91
C LYS A 131 3.48 17.83 12.35
N VAL A 132 3.42 18.30 11.11
CA VAL A 132 4.50 19.00 10.41
C VAL A 132 3.93 20.23 9.72
N GLY A 133 4.01 21.37 10.37
CA GLY A 133 3.36 22.62 9.89
C GLY A 133 1.85 22.44 9.70
N PRO A 134 1.31 22.69 8.50
CA PRO A 134 -0.11 22.55 8.22
C PRO A 134 -0.54 21.08 7.98
N VAL A 135 0.40 20.16 7.87
CA VAL A 135 0.13 18.73 7.60
C VAL A 135 0.02 17.98 8.93
N ALA A 136 -1.06 17.23 9.12
CA ALA A 136 -1.18 16.25 10.19
C ALA A 136 -1.45 14.86 9.60
N VAL A 137 -0.80 13.84 10.16
CA VAL A 137 -0.92 12.44 9.74
C VAL A 137 -1.25 11.59 10.95
N ASP A 138 -2.43 11.00 10.98
CA ASP A 138 -2.82 9.99 11.96
C ASP A 138 -2.48 8.61 11.41
N THR A 139 -1.38 8.03 11.90
CA THR A 139 -0.87 6.74 11.43
C THR A 139 -1.79 5.58 11.81
N ARG A 140 -2.52 5.69 12.93
CA ARG A 140 -3.45 4.69 13.44
C ARG A 140 -4.75 4.67 12.63
N ARG A 141 -5.34 5.85 12.36
CA ARG A 141 -6.56 5.97 11.54
C ARG A 141 -6.29 5.91 10.05
N ARG A 142 -4.99 6.04 9.67
CA ARG A 142 -4.57 6.17 8.27
C ARG A 142 -5.20 7.36 7.57
N GLU A 143 -5.38 8.43 8.31
CA GLU A 143 -5.93 9.70 7.85
C GLU A 143 -4.85 10.77 7.82
N ALA A 144 -4.97 11.70 6.90
CA ALA A 144 -4.13 12.89 6.87
C ALA A 144 -4.98 14.13 6.64
N THR A 145 -4.53 15.26 7.17
CA THR A 145 -5.19 16.57 6.97
C THR A 145 -4.16 17.61 6.55
N LEU A 146 -4.64 18.63 5.83
CA LEU A 146 -3.91 19.85 5.52
C LEU A 146 -4.73 21.04 6.03
N ASN A 147 -4.20 21.84 6.96
CA ASN A 147 -4.94 22.90 7.64
C ASN A 147 -6.26 22.40 8.26
N ASP A 148 -6.22 21.22 8.89
CA ASP A 148 -7.36 20.52 9.49
C ASP A 148 -8.42 20.01 8.49
N GLU A 149 -8.24 20.19 7.17
CA GLU A 149 -9.11 19.65 6.14
C GLU A 149 -8.63 18.27 5.68
N PRO A 150 -9.53 17.27 5.52
CA PRO A 150 -9.15 15.91 5.14
C PRO A 150 -8.44 15.84 3.78
N LEU A 151 -7.31 15.12 3.71
CA LEU A 151 -6.58 14.82 2.48
C LEU A 151 -6.99 13.46 1.93
N ALA A 152 -7.52 13.44 0.72
CA ALA A 152 -7.77 12.18 -0.01
C ALA A 152 -6.47 11.62 -0.56
N LEU A 153 -5.80 10.73 0.19
CA LEU A 153 -4.57 10.07 -0.19
C LEU A 153 -4.82 8.62 -0.57
N THR A 154 -4.10 8.13 -1.59
CA THR A 154 -3.98 6.68 -1.82
C THR A 154 -3.09 6.05 -0.75
N PRO A 155 -3.18 4.73 -0.51
CA PRO A 155 -2.35 4.04 0.49
C PRO A 155 -0.85 4.29 0.34
N THR A 156 -0.35 4.38 -0.90
CA THR A 156 1.07 4.64 -1.17
C THR A 156 1.45 6.10 -0.91
N GLU A 157 0.58 7.05 -1.24
CA GLU A 157 0.76 8.46 -0.90
C GLU A 157 0.76 8.66 0.61
N PHE A 158 -0.16 7.99 1.31
CA PHE A 158 -0.22 8.03 2.77
C PHE A 158 1.08 7.48 3.38
N ARG A 159 1.57 6.31 2.94
CA ARG A 159 2.85 5.75 3.43
C ARG A 159 4.02 6.70 3.19
N LEU A 160 4.10 7.30 1.99
CA LEU A 160 5.16 8.26 1.68
C LEU A 160 5.09 9.50 2.56
N LEU A 161 3.89 10.05 2.76
CA LEU A 161 3.69 11.21 3.63
C LEU A 161 4.01 10.87 5.09
N SER A 162 3.60 9.69 5.57
CA SER A 162 3.89 9.21 6.93
C SER A 162 5.39 9.05 7.16
N ALA A 163 6.12 8.41 6.23
CA ALA A 163 7.58 8.24 6.31
C ALA A 163 8.31 9.59 6.40
N LEU A 164 7.84 10.58 5.65
CA LEU A 164 8.39 11.93 5.69
C LEU A 164 8.02 12.67 6.99
N ALA A 165 6.77 12.51 7.46
CA ALA A 165 6.26 13.16 8.66
C ALA A 165 6.86 12.62 9.97
N GLN A 166 7.34 11.37 9.99
CA GLN A 166 8.08 10.79 11.13
C GLN A 166 9.41 11.48 11.38
N ARG A 167 9.99 12.15 10.39
CA ARG A 167 11.33 12.81 10.46
C ARG A 167 11.24 14.24 9.92
N PRO A 168 10.45 15.12 10.56
CA PRO A 168 10.23 16.48 10.05
C PRO A 168 11.56 17.24 9.95
N GLY A 169 11.72 18.02 8.90
CA GLY A 169 12.92 18.80 8.64
C GLY A 169 14.16 17.99 8.25
N THR A 170 14.08 16.65 8.31
CA THR A 170 15.23 15.77 8.00
C THR A 170 15.13 15.30 6.54
N ALA A 171 16.24 15.42 5.80
CA ALA A 171 16.34 14.86 4.47
C ALA A 171 16.45 13.34 4.53
N ILE A 172 15.55 12.64 3.85
CA ILE A 172 15.54 11.18 3.73
C ILE A 172 16.00 10.81 2.33
N SER A 173 16.93 9.85 2.23
CA SER A 173 17.45 9.45 0.92
C SER A 173 16.38 8.82 0.02
N GLN A 174 16.57 8.88 -1.31
CA GLN A 174 15.62 8.21 -2.22
C GLN A 174 15.59 6.70 -1.97
N GLU A 175 16.72 6.08 -1.62
CA GLU A 175 16.83 4.66 -1.34
C GLU A 175 16.07 4.26 -0.08
N ASP A 176 16.20 5.05 1.00
CA ASP A 176 15.49 4.80 2.24
C ASP A 176 13.99 4.99 2.08
N LEU A 177 13.53 6.05 1.40
CA LEU A 177 12.11 6.26 1.10
C LEU A 177 11.54 5.13 0.25
N VAL A 178 12.28 4.66 -0.74
CA VAL A 178 11.87 3.52 -1.56
C VAL A 178 11.79 2.25 -0.71
N ALA A 179 12.77 2.01 0.15
CA ALA A 179 12.77 0.85 1.06
C ALA A 179 11.60 0.89 2.04
N GLU A 180 11.30 2.06 2.61
CA GLU A 180 10.26 2.24 3.61
C GLU A 180 8.84 2.15 3.00
N VAL A 181 8.64 2.73 1.82
CA VAL A 181 7.33 2.77 1.15
C VAL A 181 7.04 1.50 0.36
N TRP A 182 8.05 0.88 -0.29
CA TRP A 182 7.89 -0.26 -1.20
C TRP A 182 8.65 -1.53 -0.78
N GLY A 183 9.44 -1.51 0.30
CA GLY A 183 10.19 -2.67 0.79
C GLY A 183 11.25 -3.16 -0.20
N ASP A 184 11.31 -4.49 -0.41
CA ASP A 184 12.33 -5.13 -1.27
C ASP A 184 12.25 -4.80 -2.77
N TYR A 185 11.26 -4.02 -3.21
CA TYR A 185 11.13 -3.53 -4.60
C TYR A 185 12.13 -2.42 -4.97
N ARG A 186 13.32 -2.40 -4.35
CA ARG A 186 14.36 -1.37 -4.51
C ARG A 186 14.82 -1.13 -5.96
N GLN A 187 14.78 -2.14 -6.83
CA GLN A 187 15.45 -2.04 -8.15
C GLN A 187 14.80 -1.05 -9.14
N LYS A 188 13.56 -0.58 -8.90
CA LYS A 188 12.86 0.37 -9.81
C LYS A 188 12.17 1.54 -9.08
N GLY A 189 12.44 1.75 -7.80
CA GLY A 189 11.71 2.69 -6.96
C GLY A 189 11.95 4.18 -7.28
N GLY A 190 13.08 4.55 -7.83
CA GLY A 190 13.43 5.97 -8.01
C GLY A 190 12.54 6.74 -9.00
N SER A 191 12.00 6.09 -10.04
CA SER A 191 11.04 6.72 -10.95
C SER A 191 9.63 6.77 -10.35
N ALA A 192 9.26 5.74 -9.58
CA ALA A 192 7.98 5.71 -8.87
C ALA A 192 7.96 6.77 -7.77
N LEU A 193 8.99 6.86 -6.94
CA LEU A 193 9.10 7.85 -5.87
C LEU A 193 8.90 9.29 -6.38
N ARG A 194 9.58 9.68 -7.48
CA ARG A 194 9.41 11.01 -8.07
C ARG A 194 7.97 11.31 -8.47
N ARG A 195 7.26 10.32 -8.98
CA ARG A 195 5.84 10.46 -9.36
C ARG A 195 4.94 10.63 -8.14
N TYR A 196 5.15 9.84 -7.08
CA TYR A 196 4.36 9.97 -5.86
C TYR A 196 4.66 11.27 -5.12
N VAL A 197 5.90 11.74 -5.12
CA VAL A 197 6.25 13.09 -4.66
C VAL A 197 5.47 14.15 -5.44
N TRP A 198 5.36 14.01 -6.77
CA TRP A 198 4.59 14.93 -7.59
C TRP A 198 3.09 14.88 -7.25
N PHE A 199 2.52 13.68 -7.06
CA PHE A 199 1.11 13.53 -6.66
C PHE A 199 0.84 14.12 -5.27
N LEU A 200 1.71 13.91 -4.31
CA LEU A 200 1.59 14.54 -2.99
C LEU A 200 1.63 16.07 -3.09
N ARG A 201 2.57 16.62 -3.85
CA ARG A 201 2.65 18.07 -4.07
C ARG A 201 1.36 18.65 -4.65
N GLN A 202 0.71 17.96 -5.57
CA GLN A 202 -0.60 18.37 -6.10
C GLN A 202 -1.69 18.49 -5.01
N LYS A 203 -1.51 17.81 -3.89
CA LYS A 203 -2.49 17.76 -2.80
C LYS A 203 -2.14 18.65 -1.61
N ILE A 204 -0.86 18.88 -1.35
CA ILE A 204 -0.40 19.59 -0.15
C ILE A 204 0.23 20.97 -0.43
N GLU A 205 0.65 21.27 -1.66
CA GLU A 205 1.28 22.53 -2.00
C GLU A 205 0.30 23.50 -2.66
N GLN A 206 0.49 24.78 -2.45
CA GLN A 206 -0.25 25.82 -3.20
C GLN A 206 0.20 25.85 -4.68
N ASP A 207 1.52 25.77 -4.91
CA ASP A 207 2.11 25.60 -6.26
C ASP A 207 3.03 24.36 -6.26
N PRO A 208 2.62 23.25 -6.87
CA PRO A 208 3.43 22.04 -6.94
C PRO A 208 4.80 22.21 -7.61
N ASN A 209 4.98 23.26 -8.42
CA ASN A 209 6.25 23.56 -9.10
C ASN A 209 7.18 24.39 -8.20
N GLN A 210 6.65 25.04 -7.17
CA GLN A 210 7.39 25.80 -6.17
C GLN A 210 7.08 25.28 -4.75
N PRO A 211 7.45 24.00 -4.46
CA PRO A 211 7.07 23.35 -3.23
C PRO A 211 7.71 24.01 -2.02
N MET A 212 6.90 24.24 -0.98
CA MET A 212 7.33 24.82 0.31
C MET A 212 7.32 23.77 1.43
N LEU A 213 6.47 22.77 1.35
CA LEU A 213 6.33 21.72 2.35
C LEU A 213 7.18 20.48 1.99
N LEU A 214 7.01 19.93 0.79
CA LEU A 214 7.73 18.74 0.34
C LEU A 214 8.91 19.11 -0.56
N ILE A 215 10.06 19.34 0.08
CA ILE A 215 11.26 19.88 -0.55
C ILE A 215 12.10 18.76 -1.17
N THR A 216 12.64 19.03 -2.38
CA THR A 216 13.66 18.18 -3.01
C THR A 216 15.05 18.59 -2.51
N VAL A 217 15.75 17.65 -1.88
CA VAL A 217 17.19 17.78 -1.55
C VAL A 217 17.99 17.20 -2.72
N ARG A 218 18.54 18.08 -3.58
CA ARG A 218 19.21 17.70 -4.82
C ARG A 218 20.34 16.67 -4.59
N GLY A 219 20.32 15.60 -5.37
CA GLY A 219 21.31 14.52 -5.29
C GLY A 219 21.14 13.59 -4.08
N PHE A 220 20.15 13.81 -3.21
CA PHE A 220 19.96 13.00 -2.00
C PHE A 220 18.54 12.40 -1.93
N GLY A 221 17.51 13.22 -1.81
CA GLY A 221 16.14 12.71 -1.61
C GLY A 221 15.14 13.83 -1.35
N TYR A 222 14.30 13.65 -0.33
CA TYR A 222 13.20 14.55 -0.02
C TYR A 222 13.09 14.82 1.49
N ARG A 223 12.42 15.91 1.82
CA ARG A 223 12.24 16.39 3.18
C ARG A 223 10.86 17.06 3.31
N LEU A 224 10.15 16.80 4.40
CA LEU A 224 8.93 17.51 4.75
C LEU A 224 9.26 18.63 5.76
N GLU A 225 8.92 19.86 5.40
CA GLU A 225 9.17 21.05 6.22
C GLU A 225 7.91 21.49 6.95
N SER A 226 8.10 22.14 8.08
CA SER A 226 7.02 22.75 8.85
C SER A 226 6.67 24.19 8.39
N SER A 227 7.24 24.64 7.22
CA SER A 227 7.24 25.99 6.65
C SER A 227 7.92 27.03 7.50
#